data_d8b20c8a25f97a1f8106c97fbd2786cc
#
_entry.id   d8b20c8a25f97a1f8106c97fbd2786cc
#
_cell.length_a   1.000
_cell.length_b   1.000
_cell.length_c   1.000
_cell.angle_alpha   90.00
_cell.angle_beta   90.00
_cell.angle_gamma   90.00
#
_symmetry.space_group_name_H-M   'P 1'
#
loop_
_entity.id
_entity.type
_entity.pdbx_description
1 polymer ?
#
loop_
_entity_poly.entity_id
_entity_poly.type
_entity_poly.pdbx_seq_one_letter_code
_entity_poly.pdbx_strand_id
1 'polypeptide(L)'
;MSGSPTDEPGAGLDDVLVLTFRKSFWASREAERFPHRVYGAIVAGHSTNLLNTVLLAVRAAGAIVRRRPRVLLFGSAHRLVPLALVLRRLRILRARLVVTNQVYFGPRWGRHADRVVVYSRRETEGRPSYLYLPIPADGDFAAVAPHAAERPYAFAGGTTLRDFDTLVAAIEGTGLALVIATDNPSDVPAGEGCEVRGRLPLQEFLALMAGAAVVVVPLRDSEAPHGHTTVAQALCLGKAVVTTRGASVEDYVRDGIEGLLVEPGDVAGYRDAIVRLMADRELRTSCEESARRRAPEFSYETFARSLEALCLELLR
;
A
#
# COMPACT_ATOMS: atom_id res chain seq x y z
N MET A 1 -6.18 34.36 -24.65
CA MET A 1 -7.39 33.68 -24.14
C MET A 1 -7.24 32.20 -24.47
N SER A 2 -6.61 31.46 -23.56
CA SER A 2 -6.42 30.00 -23.66
C SER A 2 -7.38 29.37 -22.67
N GLY A 3 -8.48 28.81 -23.19
CA GLY A 3 -9.43 28.05 -22.39
C GLY A 3 -8.77 26.78 -21.92
N SER A 4 -8.75 26.59 -20.59
CA SER A 4 -8.46 25.30 -19.96
C SER A 4 -9.50 24.28 -20.44
N PRO A 5 -9.10 23.05 -20.76
CA PRO A 5 -10.08 22.01 -21.02
C PRO A 5 -10.82 21.73 -19.70
N THR A 6 -12.11 22.04 -19.67
CA THR A 6 -13.04 21.63 -18.62
C THR A 6 -13.11 20.10 -18.67
N ASP A 7 -12.57 19.44 -17.63
CA ASP A 7 -12.78 18.02 -17.38
C ASP A 7 -14.30 17.78 -17.20
N GLU A 8 -14.97 17.37 -18.27
CA GLU A 8 -16.31 16.79 -18.14
C GLU A 8 -16.17 15.47 -17.34
N PRO A 9 -17.04 15.21 -16.36
CA PRO A 9 -17.03 13.95 -15.64
C PRO A 9 -17.24 12.82 -16.64
N GLY A 10 -16.28 11.90 -16.75
CA GLY A 10 -16.23 10.83 -17.74
C GLY A 10 -17.55 10.09 -17.84
N ALA A 11 -18.16 10.14 -19.02
CA ALA A 11 -19.39 9.40 -19.33
C ALA A 11 -19.16 7.90 -19.06
N GLY A 12 -19.91 7.33 -18.12
CA GLY A 12 -19.90 5.90 -17.81
C GLY A 12 -19.54 5.52 -16.38
N LEU A 13 -18.87 6.37 -15.59
CA LEU A 13 -18.50 6.03 -14.21
C LEU A 13 -19.69 6.00 -13.24
N ASP A 14 -20.83 6.56 -13.59
CA ASP A 14 -22.08 6.46 -12.82
C ASP A 14 -22.58 5.01 -12.69
N ASP A 15 -22.14 4.14 -13.60
CA ASP A 15 -22.40 2.70 -13.59
C ASP A 15 -21.44 1.91 -12.68
N VAL A 16 -20.48 2.55 -12.03
CA VAL A 16 -19.55 1.92 -11.10
C VAL A 16 -20.02 2.11 -9.66
N LEU A 17 -20.19 1.01 -8.93
CA LEU A 17 -20.49 1.01 -7.50
C LEU A 17 -19.30 0.46 -6.72
N VAL A 18 -18.79 1.22 -5.75
CA VAL A 18 -17.70 0.80 -4.85
C VAL A 18 -18.28 0.31 -3.52
N LEU A 19 -17.83 -0.87 -3.10
CA LEU A 19 -18.09 -1.43 -1.77
C LEU A 19 -16.80 -1.40 -0.95
N THR A 20 -16.83 -0.75 0.21
CA THR A 20 -15.64 -0.54 1.05
C THR A 20 -15.97 -0.40 2.51
N PHE A 21 -14.96 -0.41 3.40
CA PHE A 21 -15.08 -0.02 4.80
C PHE A 21 -14.50 1.38 5.01
N ARG A 22 -15.02 2.14 5.98
CA ARG A 22 -14.64 3.54 6.25
C ARG A 22 -13.15 3.77 6.54
N LYS A 23 -12.43 2.73 6.96
CA LYS A 23 -10.98 2.81 7.20
C LYS A 23 -10.13 2.68 5.93
N SER A 24 -10.76 2.50 4.76
CA SER A 24 -10.05 2.45 3.50
C SER A 24 -9.98 3.82 2.85
N PHE A 25 -8.99 4.02 2.01
CA PHE A 25 -8.86 5.20 1.15
C PHE A 25 -10.18 5.62 0.48
N TRP A 26 -10.93 4.67 -0.07
CA TRP A 26 -12.18 4.94 -0.80
C TRP A 26 -13.26 5.68 -0.01
N ALA A 27 -13.16 5.67 1.32
CA ALA A 27 -14.11 6.31 2.22
C ALA A 27 -13.45 7.44 3.05
N SER A 28 -12.20 7.79 2.73
CA SER A 28 -11.50 8.90 3.39
C SER A 28 -11.86 10.23 2.74
N ARG A 29 -11.68 11.33 3.50
CA ARG A 29 -11.80 12.69 2.95
C ARG A 29 -10.74 12.97 1.87
N GLU A 30 -9.68 12.18 1.84
CA GLU A 30 -8.64 12.26 0.82
C GLU A 30 -9.14 11.80 -0.53
N ALA A 31 -9.99 10.77 -0.59
CA ALA A 31 -10.64 10.35 -1.83
C ALA A 31 -11.50 11.47 -2.47
N GLU A 32 -12.05 12.38 -1.64
CA GLU A 32 -12.83 13.52 -2.12
C GLU A 32 -11.97 14.61 -2.76
N ARG A 33 -10.66 14.64 -2.47
CA ARG A 33 -9.71 15.63 -3.00
C ARG A 33 -9.15 15.25 -4.38
N PHE A 34 -9.36 14.01 -4.82
CA PHE A 34 -8.87 13.57 -6.12
C PHE A 34 -9.86 13.92 -7.22
N PRO A 35 -9.40 14.58 -8.31
CA PRO A 35 -10.25 14.99 -9.42
C PRO A 35 -10.83 13.81 -10.18
N HIS A 36 -10.22 12.62 -10.09
CA HIS A 36 -10.66 11.43 -10.82
C HIS A 36 -11.65 10.62 -9.99
N ARG A 37 -12.92 10.66 -10.36
CA ARG A 37 -13.95 9.79 -9.82
C ARG A 37 -13.88 8.44 -10.50
N VAL A 38 -13.52 7.40 -9.76
CA VAL A 38 -13.55 6.00 -10.25
C VAL A 38 -14.93 5.37 -10.13
N TYR A 39 -15.92 6.10 -9.59
CA TYR A 39 -17.23 5.55 -9.21
C TYR A 39 -18.35 6.58 -9.25
N GLY A 40 -19.54 6.13 -9.62
CA GLY A 40 -20.78 6.93 -9.49
C GLY A 40 -21.36 6.88 -8.08
N ALA A 41 -21.06 5.84 -7.29
CA ALA A 41 -21.51 5.74 -5.90
C ALA A 41 -20.60 4.86 -5.05
N ILE A 42 -20.55 5.17 -3.74
CA ILE A 42 -19.84 4.40 -2.74
C ILE A 42 -20.80 3.92 -1.64
N VAL A 43 -20.67 2.66 -1.22
CA VAL A 43 -21.33 2.12 -0.04
C VAL A 43 -20.25 1.71 0.96
N ALA A 44 -20.13 2.46 2.04
CA ALA A 44 -19.13 2.24 3.08
C ALA A 44 -19.72 1.62 4.34
N GLY A 45 -19.05 0.61 4.90
CA GLY A 45 -19.30 0.05 6.23
C GLY A 45 -18.41 0.68 7.30
N HIS A 46 -18.77 0.52 8.57
CA HIS A 46 -18.03 1.13 9.70
C HIS A 46 -16.78 0.36 10.11
N SER A 47 -16.83 -0.97 10.10
CA SER A 47 -15.71 -1.85 10.47
C SER A 47 -15.85 -3.23 9.84
N THR A 48 -14.84 -4.08 10.02
CA THR A 48 -14.78 -5.43 9.44
C THR A 48 -15.40 -6.52 10.30
N ASN A 49 -16.08 -6.20 11.42
CA ASN A 49 -16.76 -7.20 12.23
C ASN A 49 -18.00 -7.79 11.50
N LEU A 50 -18.51 -8.92 11.99
CA LEU A 50 -19.60 -9.65 11.35
C LEU A 50 -20.87 -8.79 11.20
N LEU A 51 -21.29 -8.09 12.27
CA LEU A 51 -22.48 -7.24 12.25
C LEU A 51 -22.39 -6.14 11.19
N ASN A 52 -21.26 -5.43 11.16
CA ASN A 52 -21.05 -4.37 10.15
C ASN A 52 -20.90 -4.92 8.75
N THR A 53 -20.42 -6.14 8.60
CA THR A 53 -20.37 -6.83 7.30
C THR A 53 -21.80 -7.13 6.81
N VAL A 54 -22.68 -7.59 7.69
CA VAL A 54 -24.10 -7.82 7.36
C VAL A 54 -24.81 -6.51 7.03
N LEU A 55 -24.61 -5.47 7.83
CA LEU A 55 -25.18 -4.14 7.54
C LEU A 55 -24.70 -3.58 6.21
N LEU A 56 -23.40 -3.75 5.91
CA LEU A 56 -22.86 -3.38 4.61
C LEU A 56 -23.50 -4.18 3.47
N ALA A 57 -23.71 -5.50 3.66
CA ALA A 57 -24.35 -6.34 2.68
C ALA A 57 -25.78 -5.90 2.36
N VAL A 58 -26.59 -5.56 3.39
CA VAL A 58 -27.96 -5.04 3.21
C VAL A 58 -27.96 -3.71 2.46
N ARG A 59 -27.07 -2.77 2.85
CA ARG A 59 -26.93 -1.48 2.16
C ARG A 59 -26.48 -1.65 0.72
N ALA A 60 -25.51 -2.55 0.49
CA ALA A 60 -25.02 -2.88 -0.84
C ALA A 60 -26.13 -3.48 -1.71
N ALA A 61 -26.93 -4.42 -1.17
CA ALA A 61 -28.07 -5.01 -1.90
C ALA A 61 -29.07 -3.93 -2.32
N GLY A 62 -29.46 -3.02 -1.42
CA GLY A 62 -30.32 -1.89 -1.74
C GLY A 62 -29.74 -0.96 -2.83
N ALA A 63 -28.45 -0.67 -2.75
CA ALA A 63 -27.75 0.15 -3.75
C ALA A 63 -27.68 -0.55 -5.12
N ILE A 64 -27.39 -1.85 -5.15
CA ILE A 64 -27.32 -2.67 -6.37
C ILE A 64 -28.68 -2.70 -7.06
N VAL A 65 -29.76 -2.96 -6.31
CA VAL A 65 -31.12 -3.02 -6.87
C VAL A 65 -31.53 -1.68 -7.45
N ARG A 66 -31.26 -0.57 -6.74
CA ARG A 66 -31.67 0.77 -7.15
C ARG A 66 -30.85 1.30 -8.33
N ARG A 67 -29.51 1.10 -8.31
CA ARG A 67 -28.60 1.67 -9.29
C ARG A 67 -28.29 0.76 -10.48
N ARG A 68 -28.44 -0.55 -10.30
CA ARG A 68 -28.13 -1.57 -11.31
C ARG A 68 -26.73 -1.38 -11.92
N PRO A 69 -25.66 -1.32 -11.11
CA PRO A 69 -24.33 -1.00 -11.60
C PRO A 69 -23.87 -2.03 -12.64
N ARG A 70 -23.11 -1.57 -13.63
CA ARG A 70 -22.43 -2.43 -14.60
C ARG A 70 -21.09 -2.94 -14.10
N VAL A 71 -20.45 -2.19 -13.20
CA VAL A 71 -19.19 -2.57 -12.52
C VAL A 71 -19.38 -2.49 -11.00
N LEU A 72 -18.98 -3.53 -10.30
CA LEU A 72 -18.96 -3.60 -8.84
C LEU A 72 -17.51 -3.75 -8.37
N LEU A 73 -16.97 -2.72 -7.73
CA LEU A 73 -15.60 -2.66 -7.24
C LEU A 73 -15.55 -2.89 -5.74
N PHE A 74 -14.77 -3.89 -5.31
CA PHE A 74 -14.53 -4.20 -3.90
C PHE A 74 -13.20 -3.56 -3.48
N GLY A 75 -13.26 -2.38 -2.86
CA GLY A 75 -12.08 -1.67 -2.35
C GLY A 75 -11.47 -2.38 -1.13
N SER A 76 -12.27 -2.65 -0.09
CA SER A 76 -11.85 -3.40 1.10
C SER A 76 -12.94 -4.33 1.63
N ALA A 77 -14.08 -4.41 0.95
CA ALA A 77 -15.25 -5.20 1.36
C ALA A 77 -15.20 -6.65 0.81
N HIS A 78 -14.05 -7.29 0.83
CA HIS A 78 -13.82 -8.61 0.22
C HIS A 78 -14.73 -9.70 0.78
N ARG A 79 -15.16 -9.62 2.04
CA ARG A 79 -16.10 -10.55 2.65
C ARG A 79 -17.45 -10.64 1.92
N LEU A 80 -17.76 -9.64 1.09
CA LEU A 80 -18.97 -9.63 0.27
C LEU A 80 -18.78 -10.26 -1.12
N VAL A 81 -17.56 -10.57 -1.52
CA VAL A 81 -17.29 -11.21 -2.84
C VAL A 81 -18.05 -12.52 -3.01
N PRO A 82 -18.07 -13.47 -2.04
CA PRO A 82 -18.86 -14.70 -2.18
C PRO A 82 -20.34 -14.44 -2.41
N LEU A 83 -20.92 -13.45 -1.71
CA LEU A 83 -22.32 -13.07 -1.90
C LEU A 83 -22.57 -12.53 -3.32
N ALA A 84 -21.69 -11.66 -3.80
CA ALA A 84 -21.78 -11.12 -5.17
C ALA A 84 -21.69 -12.23 -6.22
N LEU A 85 -20.83 -13.23 -6.02
CA LEU A 85 -20.73 -14.40 -6.90
C LEU A 85 -21.99 -15.25 -6.90
N VAL A 86 -22.61 -15.46 -5.73
CA VAL A 86 -23.91 -16.16 -5.63
C VAL A 86 -25.00 -15.38 -6.37
N LEU A 87 -25.10 -14.07 -6.14
CA LEU A 87 -26.09 -13.21 -6.82
C LEU A 87 -25.88 -13.20 -8.34
N ARG A 88 -24.62 -13.23 -8.79
CA ARG A 88 -24.26 -13.33 -10.20
C ARG A 88 -24.68 -14.70 -10.80
N ARG A 89 -24.43 -15.80 -10.08
CA ARG A 89 -24.86 -17.15 -10.48
C ARG A 89 -26.38 -17.25 -10.59
N LEU A 90 -27.12 -16.59 -9.72
CA LEU A 90 -28.57 -16.50 -9.74
C LEU A 90 -29.11 -15.51 -10.79
N ARG A 91 -28.25 -14.88 -11.57
CA ARG A 91 -28.56 -13.83 -12.55
C ARG A 91 -29.27 -12.59 -11.98
N ILE A 92 -29.20 -12.40 -10.66
CA ILE A 92 -29.71 -11.19 -9.97
C ILE A 92 -28.74 -10.04 -10.18
N LEU A 93 -27.43 -10.30 -10.09
CA LEU A 93 -26.36 -9.33 -10.34
C LEU A 93 -25.75 -9.58 -11.73
N ARG A 94 -25.74 -8.55 -12.57
CA ARG A 94 -25.16 -8.60 -13.93
C ARG A 94 -23.87 -7.80 -14.06
N ALA A 95 -23.36 -7.22 -12.95
CA ALA A 95 -22.16 -6.40 -12.94
C ALA A 95 -20.89 -7.22 -13.17
N ARG A 96 -19.88 -6.58 -13.79
CA ARG A 96 -18.48 -7.02 -13.77
C ARG A 96 -17.93 -6.82 -12.36
N LEU A 97 -17.14 -7.78 -11.88
CA LEU A 97 -16.58 -7.76 -10.54
C LEU A 97 -15.11 -7.39 -10.59
N VAL A 98 -14.73 -6.31 -9.93
CA VAL A 98 -13.34 -5.89 -9.72
C VAL A 98 -13.02 -6.01 -8.23
N VAL A 99 -11.95 -6.71 -7.91
CA VAL A 99 -11.49 -6.89 -6.52
C VAL A 99 -10.10 -6.27 -6.39
N THR A 100 -9.94 -5.36 -5.45
CA THR A 100 -8.61 -4.79 -5.12
C THR A 100 -8.07 -5.40 -3.84
N ASN A 101 -6.76 -5.53 -3.73
CA ASN A 101 -6.06 -6.01 -2.53
C ASN A 101 -6.46 -7.42 -2.09
N GLN A 102 -5.88 -8.43 -2.73
CA GLN A 102 -6.19 -9.84 -2.43
C GLN A 102 -5.43 -10.46 -1.26
N VAL A 103 -4.48 -9.74 -0.65
CA VAL A 103 -3.59 -10.29 0.41
C VAL A 103 -4.33 -11.09 1.49
N TYR A 104 -5.57 -10.71 1.80
CA TYR A 104 -6.35 -11.35 2.87
C TYR A 104 -7.33 -12.43 2.40
N PHE A 105 -7.44 -12.71 1.09
CA PHE A 105 -8.51 -13.58 0.57
C PHE A 105 -8.06 -14.86 -0.11
N GLY A 106 -6.77 -15.00 -0.37
CA GLY A 106 -6.21 -16.14 -1.09
C GLY A 106 -6.75 -16.27 -2.54
N PRO A 107 -6.12 -17.08 -3.37
CA PRO A 107 -6.44 -17.20 -4.80
C PRO A 107 -7.83 -17.78 -5.08
N ARG A 108 -8.55 -18.23 -4.04
CA ARG A 108 -9.78 -19.03 -4.18
C ARG A 108 -10.97 -18.27 -4.76
N TRP A 109 -11.12 -16.98 -4.42
CA TRP A 109 -12.25 -16.16 -4.87
C TRP A 109 -11.90 -15.24 -6.04
N GLY A 110 -10.65 -14.78 -6.11
CA GLY A 110 -10.20 -13.88 -7.19
C GLY A 110 -10.36 -14.48 -8.58
N ARG A 111 -10.17 -15.78 -8.76
CA ARG A 111 -10.35 -16.46 -10.05
C ARG A 111 -11.77 -16.32 -10.65
N HIS A 112 -12.75 -15.91 -9.86
CA HIS A 112 -14.13 -15.71 -10.27
C HIS A 112 -14.48 -14.23 -10.50
N ALA A 113 -13.58 -13.31 -10.20
CA ALA A 113 -13.73 -11.91 -10.54
C ALA A 113 -13.33 -11.66 -12.01
N ASP A 114 -13.91 -10.65 -12.62
CA ASP A 114 -13.55 -10.25 -13.98
C ASP A 114 -12.17 -9.60 -14.03
N ARG A 115 -11.80 -8.86 -12.96
CA ARG A 115 -10.46 -8.32 -12.75
C ARG A 115 -10.09 -8.36 -11.27
N VAL A 116 -8.82 -8.59 -11.01
CA VAL A 116 -8.23 -8.56 -9.68
C VAL A 116 -7.02 -7.63 -9.70
N VAL A 117 -7.05 -6.59 -8.89
CA VAL A 117 -5.91 -5.69 -8.71
C VAL A 117 -5.03 -6.23 -7.59
N VAL A 118 -3.78 -6.44 -7.89
CA VAL A 118 -2.76 -6.96 -6.98
C VAL A 118 -1.58 -5.99 -6.89
N TYR A 119 -0.79 -6.12 -5.83
CA TYR A 119 0.28 -5.20 -5.50
C TYR A 119 1.68 -5.74 -5.77
N SER A 120 1.79 -6.95 -6.35
CA SER A 120 3.03 -7.53 -6.86
C SER A 120 2.82 -8.12 -8.25
N ARG A 121 3.80 -7.94 -9.13
CA ARG A 121 3.78 -8.53 -10.50
C ARG A 121 3.78 -10.05 -10.46
N ARG A 122 4.47 -10.66 -9.49
CA ARG A 122 4.46 -12.10 -9.29
C ARG A 122 3.06 -12.67 -9.11
N GLU A 123 2.15 -11.91 -8.49
CA GLU A 123 0.76 -12.35 -8.32
C GLU A 123 -0.02 -12.42 -9.64
N THR A 124 0.47 -11.79 -10.71
CA THR A 124 -0.17 -11.83 -12.04
C THR A 124 0.23 -13.05 -12.87
N GLU A 125 1.29 -13.76 -12.51
CA GLU A 125 1.83 -14.89 -13.26
C GLU A 125 0.79 -16.01 -13.42
N GLY A 126 0.53 -16.42 -14.67
CA GLY A 126 -0.46 -17.43 -15.00
C GLY A 126 -1.93 -17.02 -14.73
N ARG A 127 -2.21 -15.73 -14.49
CA ARG A 127 -3.53 -15.22 -14.10
C ARG A 127 -3.93 -14.01 -14.95
N PRO A 128 -4.51 -14.21 -16.14
CA PRO A 128 -4.79 -13.12 -17.10
C PRO A 128 -5.84 -12.10 -16.61
N SER A 129 -6.66 -12.45 -15.60
CA SER A 129 -7.59 -11.51 -14.96
C SER A 129 -6.96 -10.64 -13.87
N TYR A 130 -5.68 -10.88 -13.52
CA TYR A 130 -4.96 -10.13 -12.49
C TYR A 130 -4.20 -8.97 -13.13
N LEU A 131 -4.30 -7.80 -12.50
CA LEU A 131 -3.63 -6.58 -12.92
C LEU A 131 -2.75 -6.07 -11.77
N TYR A 132 -1.47 -5.90 -12.04
CA TYR A 132 -0.57 -5.25 -11.12
C TYR A 132 -0.79 -3.74 -11.15
N LEU A 133 -1.08 -3.17 -9.99
CA LEU A 133 -0.99 -1.73 -9.72
C LEU A 133 -0.19 -1.55 -8.44
N PRO A 134 0.81 -0.64 -8.39
CA PRO A 134 1.50 -0.34 -7.15
C PRO A 134 0.52 0.11 -6.08
N ILE A 135 0.75 -0.29 -4.81
CA ILE A 135 -0.07 0.19 -3.70
C ILE A 135 0.11 1.70 -3.57
N PRO A 136 -0.97 2.48 -3.47
CA PRO A 136 -0.83 3.90 -3.22
C PRO A 136 -0.36 4.13 -1.78
N ALA A 137 0.58 5.04 -1.60
CA ALA A 137 1.11 5.40 -0.29
C ALA A 137 0.13 6.33 0.44
N ASP A 138 -0.17 6.00 1.70
CA ASP A 138 -0.99 6.84 2.58
C ASP A 138 -0.16 7.98 3.17
N GLY A 139 -0.64 9.20 3.09
CA GLY A 139 -0.07 10.36 3.76
C GLY A 139 -0.11 11.64 2.92
N ASP A 140 -0.12 12.78 3.60
CA ASP A 140 0.13 14.08 2.99
C ASP A 140 1.64 14.36 3.03
N PHE A 141 2.37 13.82 2.07
CA PHE A 141 3.83 13.88 2.03
C PHE A 141 4.38 15.30 1.89
N ALA A 142 3.61 16.21 1.28
CA ALA A 142 4.01 17.61 1.13
C ALA A 142 3.95 18.38 2.47
N ALA A 143 3.11 17.93 3.39
CA ALA A 143 2.96 18.54 4.71
C ALA A 143 3.82 17.87 5.78
N VAL A 144 4.62 16.84 5.46
CA VAL A 144 5.46 16.15 6.42
C VAL A 144 6.69 17.01 6.76
N ALA A 145 6.76 17.49 8.00
CA ALA A 145 7.98 18.08 8.54
C ALA A 145 8.89 16.96 9.07
N PRO A 146 10.15 16.84 8.56
CA PRO A 146 11.06 15.81 9.06
C PRO A 146 11.32 15.98 10.56
N HIS A 147 11.36 14.87 11.29
CA HIS A 147 11.72 14.85 12.70
C HIS A 147 13.19 15.31 12.85
N ALA A 148 13.40 16.33 13.67
CA ALA A 148 14.74 16.80 13.98
C ALA A 148 15.39 15.87 15.02
N ALA A 149 16.55 15.32 14.69
CA ALA A 149 17.31 14.46 15.59
C ALA A 149 18.74 15.03 15.78
N GLU A 150 19.32 14.84 16.97
CA GLU A 150 20.67 15.29 17.29
C GLU A 150 21.75 14.57 16.48
N ARG A 151 21.47 13.32 16.08
CA ARG A 151 22.36 12.50 15.26
C ARG A 151 21.58 11.74 14.18
N PRO A 152 22.23 11.41 13.05
CA PRO A 152 21.60 10.59 12.02
C PRO A 152 21.16 9.23 12.58
N TYR A 153 20.00 8.74 12.14
CA TYR A 153 19.45 7.46 12.55
C TYR A 153 18.86 6.69 11.36
N ALA A 154 18.82 5.37 11.51
CA ALA A 154 18.03 4.50 10.66
C ALA A 154 16.60 4.40 11.24
N PHE A 155 15.59 4.37 10.39
CA PHE A 155 14.19 4.19 10.79
C PHE A 155 13.64 2.88 10.28
N ALA A 156 12.95 2.13 11.14
CA ALA A 156 12.17 0.96 10.72
C ALA A 156 10.72 1.09 11.22
N GLY A 157 9.76 0.58 10.44
CA GLY A 157 8.37 0.70 10.84
C GLY A 157 7.44 -0.35 10.26
N GLY A 158 6.25 -0.43 10.89
CA GLY A 158 5.18 -1.35 10.53
C GLY A 158 5.12 -2.58 11.44
N THR A 159 4.12 -3.44 11.21
CA THR A 159 3.77 -4.51 12.14
C THR A 159 3.79 -5.89 11.49
N THR A 160 3.27 -5.99 10.26
CA THR A 160 3.03 -7.29 9.62
C THR A 160 4.33 -7.89 9.10
N LEU A 161 4.68 -9.10 9.58
CA LEU A 161 5.81 -9.90 9.12
C LEU A 161 7.15 -9.14 9.12
N ARG A 162 7.38 -8.28 10.13
CA ARG A 162 8.66 -7.62 10.32
C ARG A 162 9.66 -8.55 10.99
N ASP A 163 10.90 -8.53 10.52
CA ASP A 163 12.03 -9.25 11.08
C ASP A 163 12.91 -8.31 11.90
N PHE A 164 12.35 -7.86 13.05
CA PHE A 164 13.09 -6.98 13.95
C PHE A 164 14.25 -7.68 14.65
N ASP A 165 14.20 -9.01 14.80
CA ASP A 165 15.28 -9.81 15.38
C ASP A 165 16.56 -9.65 14.53
N THR A 166 16.45 -9.89 13.24
CA THR A 166 17.56 -9.71 12.28
C THR A 166 18.05 -8.25 12.24
N LEU A 167 17.13 -7.27 12.24
CA LEU A 167 17.50 -5.86 12.18
C LEU A 167 18.25 -5.40 13.44
N VAL A 168 17.77 -5.73 14.63
CA VAL A 168 18.42 -5.34 15.90
C VAL A 168 19.80 -5.96 16.01
N ALA A 169 19.94 -7.26 15.67
CA ALA A 169 21.24 -7.92 15.61
C ALA A 169 22.20 -7.28 14.60
N ALA A 170 21.68 -6.77 13.49
CA ALA A 170 22.47 -6.08 12.48
C ALA A 170 23.06 -4.73 12.99
N ILE A 171 22.34 -4.01 13.84
CA ILE A 171 22.76 -2.71 14.38
C ILE A 171 23.71 -2.88 15.58
N GLU A 172 23.65 -3.99 16.28
CA GLU A 172 24.44 -4.23 17.48
C GLU A 172 25.95 -4.03 17.23
N GLY A 173 26.61 -3.26 18.11
CA GLY A 173 28.04 -2.94 18.02
C GLY A 173 28.44 -1.98 16.90
N THR A 174 27.50 -1.43 16.14
CA THR A 174 27.80 -0.45 15.07
C THR A 174 27.86 1.00 15.56
N GLY A 175 27.33 1.29 16.74
CA GLY A 175 27.16 2.67 17.26
C GLY A 175 26.09 3.49 16.52
N LEU A 176 25.36 2.91 15.56
CA LEU A 176 24.29 3.59 14.83
C LEU A 176 23.03 3.72 15.70
N ALA A 177 22.29 4.79 15.50
CA ALA A 177 20.96 4.94 16.10
C ALA A 177 19.90 4.30 15.21
N LEU A 178 18.97 3.57 15.83
CA LEU A 178 17.81 2.95 15.20
C LEU A 178 16.53 3.36 15.92
N VAL A 179 15.57 3.90 15.19
CA VAL A 179 14.22 4.18 15.69
C VAL A 179 13.26 3.19 15.06
N ILE A 180 12.53 2.43 15.87
CA ILE A 180 11.54 1.44 15.42
C ILE A 180 10.14 1.92 15.86
N ALA A 181 9.19 2.01 14.92
CA ALA A 181 7.80 2.33 15.19
C ALA A 181 6.90 1.15 14.78
N THR A 182 6.22 0.52 15.75
CA THR A 182 5.38 -0.65 15.52
C THR A 182 4.17 -0.67 16.46
N ASP A 183 3.06 -1.31 16.02
CA ASP A 183 1.89 -1.50 16.89
C ASP A 183 2.16 -2.52 18.01
N ASN A 184 3.19 -3.37 17.85
CA ASN A 184 3.57 -4.42 18.81
C ASN A 184 5.02 -4.22 19.31
N PRO A 185 5.28 -3.27 20.22
CA PRO A 185 6.63 -3.02 20.73
C PRO A 185 7.28 -4.22 21.42
N SER A 186 6.45 -5.12 21.98
CA SER A 186 6.92 -6.36 22.62
C SER A 186 7.57 -7.36 21.66
N ASP A 187 7.33 -7.23 20.35
CA ASP A 187 7.91 -8.10 19.34
C ASP A 187 9.33 -7.62 18.91
N VAL A 188 9.79 -6.50 19.46
CA VAL A 188 11.10 -5.93 19.16
C VAL A 188 12.06 -6.33 20.27
N PRO A 189 13.18 -7.03 19.98
CA PRO A 189 14.18 -7.36 20.99
C PRO A 189 14.87 -6.09 21.51
N ALA A 190 15.35 -6.16 22.76
CA ALA A 190 16.18 -5.09 23.31
C ALA A 190 17.51 -5.06 22.56
N GLY A 191 18.00 -3.85 22.22
CA GLY A 191 19.27 -3.67 21.52
C GLY A 191 19.91 -2.32 21.83
N GLU A 192 21.23 -2.28 21.82
CA GLU A 192 21.97 -1.04 22.01
C GLU A 192 21.70 -0.06 20.83
N GLY A 193 21.43 1.21 21.16
CA GLY A 193 21.13 2.22 20.15
C GLY A 193 19.73 2.14 19.54
N CYS A 194 18.89 1.19 19.99
CA CYS A 194 17.51 1.05 19.53
C CYS A 194 16.54 1.83 20.41
N GLU A 195 15.75 2.71 19.80
CA GLU A 195 14.59 3.35 20.41
C GLU A 195 13.32 2.73 19.82
N VAL A 196 12.48 2.13 20.67
CA VAL A 196 11.25 1.50 20.23
C VAL A 196 10.06 2.36 20.61
N ARG A 197 9.25 2.73 19.62
CA ARG A 197 8.01 3.47 19.79
C ARG A 197 6.82 2.58 19.47
N GLY A 198 5.75 2.73 20.24
CA GLY A 198 4.47 2.07 20.00
C GLY A 198 3.75 2.66 18.79
N ARG A 199 2.45 2.40 18.73
CA ARG A 199 1.59 2.93 17.68
C ARG A 199 1.59 4.46 17.67
N LEU A 200 1.90 5.04 16.51
CA LEU A 200 1.94 6.48 16.28
C LEU A 200 0.81 6.93 15.34
N PRO A 201 0.35 8.19 15.46
CA PRO A 201 -0.40 8.84 14.39
C PRO A 201 0.40 8.84 13.09
N LEU A 202 -0.28 8.72 11.94
CA LEU A 202 0.38 8.58 10.63
C LEU A 202 1.38 9.73 10.36
N GLN A 203 1.03 10.97 10.65
CA GLN A 203 1.90 12.12 10.40
C GLN A 203 3.18 12.08 11.24
N GLU A 204 3.11 11.60 12.48
CA GLU A 204 4.28 11.42 13.35
C GLU A 204 5.17 10.27 12.86
N PHE A 205 4.56 9.16 12.42
CA PHE A 205 5.25 8.04 11.79
C PHE A 205 6.02 8.51 10.53
N LEU A 206 5.36 9.29 9.67
CA LEU A 206 5.98 9.83 8.45
C LEU A 206 7.05 10.86 8.77
N ALA A 207 6.90 11.68 9.82
CA ALA A 207 7.90 12.65 10.26
C ALA A 207 9.19 11.95 10.71
N LEU A 208 9.10 10.86 11.47
CA LEU A 208 10.25 10.02 11.84
C LEU A 208 10.91 9.41 10.60
N MET A 209 10.11 8.87 9.68
CA MET A 209 10.63 8.31 8.43
C MET A 209 11.34 9.38 7.58
N ALA A 210 10.78 10.57 7.45
CA ALA A 210 11.34 11.69 6.70
C ALA A 210 12.65 12.21 7.31
N GLY A 211 12.76 12.23 8.64
CA GLY A 211 13.97 12.65 9.38
C GLY A 211 15.11 11.63 9.38
N ALA A 212 14.81 10.36 9.06
CA ALA A 212 15.81 9.30 9.03
C ALA A 212 16.84 9.50 7.91
N ALA A 213 18.07 9.05 8.11
CA ALA A 213 19.07 8.98 7.06
C ALA A 213 18.78 7.81 6.10
N VAL A 214 18.30 6.68 6.62
CA VAL A 214 17.97 5.47 5.86
C VAL A 214 16.68 4.87 6.43
N VAL A 215 15.79 4.40 5.57
CA VAL A 215 14.61 3.65 5.97
C VAL A 215 14.88 2.15 5.78
N VAL A 216 14.63 1.37 6.83
CA VAL A 216 14.83 -0.08 6.81
C VAL A 216 13.47 -0.78 6.91
N VAL A 217 13.19 -1.69 5.99
CA VAL A 217 11.97 -2.50 6.00
C VAL A 217 12.37 -3.98 6.05
N PRO A 218 12.69 -4.50 7.26
CA PRO A 218 13.11 -5.88 7.41
C PRO A 218 11.88 -6.78 7.34
N LEU A 219 11.89 -7.75 6.44
CA LEU A 219 10.75 -8.63 6.22
C LEU A 219 11.16 -10.09 6.45
N ARG A 220 10.28 -10.84 7.12
CA ARG A 220 10.40 -12.29 7.20
C ARG A 220 10.12 -12.89 5.83
N ASP A 221 10.79 -14.00 5.50
CA ASP A 221 10.50 -14.74 4.27
C ASP A 221 9.03 -15.17 4.25
N SER A 222 8.33 -14.82 3.18
CA SER A 222 6.91 -15.13 3.01
C SER A 222 6.49 -15.03 1.55
N GLU A 223 5.65 -15.95 1.11
CA GLU A 223 5.01 -15.86 -0.20
C GLU A 223 3.92 -14.76 -0.27
N ALA A 224 3.40 -14.36 0.87
CA ALA A 224 2.38 -13.31 0.93
C ALA A 224 3.02 -11.93 0.77
N PRO A 225 2.47 -11.06 -0.09
CA PRO A 225 2.97 -9.70 -0.25
C PRO A 225 2.77 -8.89 1.02
N HIS A 226 3.85 -8.30 1.55
CA HIS A 226 3.85 -7.44 2.74
C HIS A 226 4.98 -6.39 2.66
N GLY A 227 4.94 -5.39 3.53
CA GLY A 227 5.94 -4.31 3.52
C GLY A 227 5.70 -3.18 2.51
N HIS A 228 4.89 -3.40 1.48
CA HIS A 228 4.66 -2.47 0.37
C HIS A 228 4.29 -1.05 0.81
N THR A 229 3.36 -0.90 1.77
CA THR A 229 2.91 0.43 2.23
C THR A 229 4.07 1.23 2.81
N THR A 230 4.87 0.61 3.67
CA THR A 230 6.02 1.29 4.29
C THR A 230 7.09 1.66 3.25
N VAL A 231 7.35 0.74 2.30
CA VAL A 231 8.28 1.01 1.19
C VAL A 231 7.76 2.15 0.31
N ALA A 232 6.50 2.10 -0.11
CA ALA A 232 5.89 3.16 -0.92
C ALA A 232 5.93 4.53 -0.22
N GLN A 233 5.65 4.58 1.10
CA GLN A 233 5.77 5.78 1.91
C GLN A 233 7.21 6.32 1.93
N ALA A 234 8.21 5.43 2.11
CA ALA A 234 9.62 5.81 2.07
C ALA A 234 10.02 6.42 0.71
N LEU A 235 9.59 5.80 -0.39
CA LEU A 235 9.84 6.30 -1.74
C LEU A 235 9.15 7.65 -2.00
N CYS A 236 7.91 7.83 -1.52
CA CYS A 236 7.21 9.12 -1.60
C CYS A 236 7.90 10.24 -0.80
N LEU A 237 8.57 9.89 0.30
CA LEU A 237 9.41 10.81 1.08
C LEU A 237 10.81 11.01 0.48
N GLY A 238 11.12 10.34 -0.64
CA GLY A 238 12.43 10.41 -1.28
C GLY A 238 13.54 9.83 -0.42
N LYS A 239 13.29 8.73 0.31
CA LYS A 239 14.26 8.09 1.19
C LYS A 239 14.95 6.90 0.51
N ALA A 240 16.24 6.73 0.79
CA ALA A 240 16.95 5.50 0.48
C ALA A 240 16.44 4.35 1.36
N VAL A 241 16.21 3.17 0.78
CA VAL A 241 15.58 2.03 1.46
C VAL A 241 16.55 0.85 1.55
N VAL A 242 16.64 0.21 2.71
CA VAL A 242 17.17 -1.14 2.87
C VAL A 242 16.00 -2.08 3.14
N THR A 243 15.83 -3.13 2.36
CA THR A 243 14.72 -4.06 2.56
C THR A 243 15.10 -5.48 2.19
N THR A 244 14.33 -6.45 2.67
CA THR A 244 14.52 -7.87 2.36
C THR A 244 14.25 -8.15 0.88
N ARG A 245 15.14 -8.87 0.21
CA ARG A 245 14.91 -9.40 -1.14
C ARG A 245 13.74 -10.37 -1.12
N GLY A 246 12.79 -10.19 -2.00
CA GLY A 246 11.62 -11.06 -2.07
C GLY A 246 10.57 -10.54 -3.04
N ALA A 247 9.73 -11.46 -3.51
CA ALA A 247 8.79 -11.25 -4.59
C ALA A 247 7.83 -10.07 -4.42
N SER A 248 7.69 -9.56 -3.20
CA SER A 248 6.71 -8.51 -2.93
C SER A 248 7.29 -7.10 -3.04
N VAL A 249 8.58 -6.90 -2.76
CA VAL A 249 9.18 -5.56 -2.69
C VAL A 249 10.08 -5.23 -3.89
N GLU A 250 10.50 -6.21 -4.69
CA GLU A 250 11.35 -5.99 -5.86
C GLU A 250 10.65 -5.18 -6.97
N ASP A 251 9.32 -5.14 -6.98
CA ASP A 251 8.55 -4.23 -7.84
C ASP A 251 8.68 -2.77 -7.40
N TYR A 252 9.03 -2.52 -6.13
CA TYR A 252 9.10 -1.20 -5.51
C TYR A 252 10.53 -0.69 -5.38
N VAL A 253 11.48 -1.54 -5.00
CA VAL A 253 12.89 -1.17 -4.79
C VAL A 253 13.75 -2.02 -5.71
N ARG A 254 14.48 -1.36 -6.60
CA ARG A 254 15.51 -1.97 -7.43
C ARG A 254 16.85 -1.87 -6.72
N ASP A 255 17.54 -3.00 -6.60
CA ASP A 255 18.82 -3.09 -5.90
C ASP A 255 19.86 -2.14 -6.48
N GLY A 256 20.51 -1.34 -5.63
CA GLY A 256 21.48 -0.32 -6.01
C GLY A 256 20.88 0.95 -6.64
N ILE A 257 19.54 1.06 -6.81
CA ILE A 257 18.90 2.20 -7.47
C ILE A 257 18.08 3.04 -6.48
N GLU A 258 17.01 2.52 -5.88
CA GLU A 258 16.25 3.22 -4.84
C GLU A 258 16.73 2.83 -3.43
N GLY A 259 17.59 1.82 -3.34
CA GLY A 259 18.08 1.28 -2.09
C GLY A 259 18.84 -0.02 -2.28
N LEU A 260 19.00 -0.78 -1.21
CA LEU A 260 19.72 -2.05 -1.21
C LEU A 260 18.80 -3.19 -0.77
N LEU A 261 18.89 -4.31 -1.47
CA LEU A 261 18.15 -5.53 -1.15
C LEU A 261 19.06 -6.53 -0.42
N VAL A 262 18.56 -7.09 0.67
CA VAL A 262 19.27 -8.03 1.54
C VAL A 262 18.51 -9.34 1.60
N GLU A 263 19.19 -10.47 1.64
CA GLU A 263 18.54 -11.78 1.77
C GLU A 263 17.80 -11.92 3.12
N PRO A 264 16.69 -12.67 3.17
CA PRO A 264 15.95 -12.91 4.41
C PRO A 264 16.84 -13.48 5.52
N GLY A 265 16.78 -12.88 6.72
CA GLY A 265 17.53 -13.32 7.88
C GLY A 265 19.04 -13.06 7.85
N ASP A 266 19.56 -12.38 6.83
CA ASP A 266 20.99 -12.08 6.70
C ASP A 266 21.38 -10.86 7.55
N VAL A 267 21.76 -11.10 8.79
CA VAL A 267 22.23 -10.08 9.75
C VAL A 267 23.43 -9.30 9.21
N ALA A 268 24.41 -10.00 8.59
CA ALA A 268 25.61 -9.35 8.07
C ALA A 268 25.28 -8.46 6.87
N GLY A 269 24.46 -8.95 5.93
CA GLY A 269 23.99 -8.18 4.79
C GLY A 269 23.20 -6.92 5.19
N TYR A 270 22.33 -7.02 6.20
CA TYR A 270 21.62 -5.85 6.74
C TYR A 270 22.58 -4.84 7.36
N ARG A 271 23.54 -5.30 8.15
CA ARG A 271 24.60 -4.45 8.74
C ARG A 271 25.34 -3.70 7.65
N ASP A 272 25.86 -4.42 6.69
CA ASP A 272 26.67 -3.85 5.60
C ASP A 272 25.89 -2.82 4.77
N ALA A 273 24.63 -3.14 4.42
CA ALA A 273 23.75 -2.27 3.65
C ALA A 273 23.42 -0.98 4.42
N ILE A 274 23.06 -1.10 5.71
CA ILE A 274 22.73 0.07 6.54
C ILE A 274 23.97 0.93 6.77
N VAL A 275 25.09 0.36 7.20
CA VAL A 275 26.36 1.08 7.41
C VAL A 275 26.78 1.79 6.13
N ARG A 276 26.72 1.12 4.99
CA ARG A 276 27.08 1.69 3.69
C ARG A 276 26.22 2.90 3.34
N LEU A 277 24.88 2.80 3.43
CA LEU A 277 24.00 3.93 3.14
C LEU A 277 24.12 5.06 4.19
N MET A 278 24.45 4.74 5.44
CA MET A 278 24.67 5.76 6.48
C MET A 278 25.97 6.52 6.24
N ALA A 279 27.05 5.85 5.84
CA ALA A 279 28.37 6.42 5.66
C ALA A 279 28.56 7.06 4.27
N ASP A 280 28.10 6.41 3.21
CA ASP A 280 28.25 6.86 1.83
C ASP A 280 27.12 7.82 1.46
N ARG A 281 27.40 9.12 1.59
CA ARG A 281 26.43 10.19 1.27
C ARG A 281 26.10 10.23 -0.22
N GLU A 282 27.05 9.94 -1.09
CA GLU A 282 26.85 10.00 -2.55
C GLU A 282 25.91 8.90 -3.02
N LEU A 283 26.17 7.67 -2.59
CA LEU A 283 25.27 6.54 -2.86
C LEU A 283 23.87 6.80 -2.29
N ARG A 284 23.77 7.26 -1.04
CA ARG A 284 22.48 7.56 -0.42
C ARG A 284 21.72 8.63 -1.20
N THR A 285 22.37 9.74 -1.58
CA THR A 285 21.74 10.80 -2.37
C THR A 285 21.26 10.30 -3.73
N SER A 286 22.02 9.45 -4.41
CA SER A 286 21.62 8.83 -5.67
C SER A 286 20.36 7.97 -5.51
N CYS A 287 20.29 7.17 -4.44
CA CYS A 287 19.10 6.38 -4.11
C CYS A 287 17.88 7.27 -3.80
N GLU A 288 18.06 8.33 -3.03
CA GLU A 288 17.02 9.31 -2.69
C GLU A 288 16.46 10.03 -3.92
N GLU A 289 17.32 10.43 -4.85
CA GLU A 289 16.90 11.04 -6.11
C GLU A 289 16.11 10.04 -6.98
N SER A 290 16.54 8.79 -7.00
CA SER A 290 15.83 7.72 -7.71
C SER A 290 14.47 7.44 -7.09
N ALA A 291 14.36 7.44 -5.75
CA ALA A 291 13.11 7.33 -5.03
C ALA A 291 12.15 8.49 -5.37
N ARG A 292 12.64 9.75 -5.37
CA ARG A 292 11.82 10.93 -5.72
C ARG A 292 11.30 10.86 -7.16
N ARG A 293 12.10 10.37 -8.11
CA ARG A 293 11.65 10.19 -9.50
C ARG A 293 10.51 9.18 -9.62
N ARG A 294 10.48 8.17 -8.76
CA ARG A 294 9.44 7.13 -8.76
C ARG A 294 8.23 7.45 -7.87
N ALA A 295 8.35 8.41 -6.96
CA ALA A 295 7.27 8.76 -6.03
C ALA A 295 5.89 8.93 -6.70
N PRO A 296 5.74 9.54 -7.89
CA PRO A 296 4.45 9.66 -8.57
C PRO A 296 3.78 8.32 -8.91
N GLU A 297 4.55 7.22 -9.07
CA GLU A 297 4.00 5.89 -9.33
C GLU A 297 3.15 5.39 -8.16
N PHE A 298 3.47 5.83 -6.93
CA PHE A 298 2.83 5.42 -5.68
C PHE A 298 1.79 6.44 -5.18
N SER A 299 1.45 7.44 -6.01
CA SER A 299 0.41 8.40 -5.65
C SER A 299 -0.99 7.80 -5.78
N TYR A 300 -1.92 8.29 -4.94
CA TYR A 300 -3.33 7.96 -5.09
C TYR A 300 -3.91 8.40 -6.42
N GLU A 301 -3.44 9.51 -6.96
CA GLU A 301 -3.86 10.00 -8.27
C GLU A 301 -3.54 9.02 -9.38
N THR A 302 -2.32 8.50 -9.43
CA THR A 302 -1.90 7.50 -10.41
C THR A 302 -2.69 6.20 -10.25
N PHE A 303 -2.90 5.76 -9.01
CA PHE A 303 -3.70 4.58 -8.72
C PHE A 303 -5.17 4.76 -9.13
N ALA A 304 -5.77 5.91 -8.82
CA ALA A 304 -7.14 6.23 -9.20
C ALA A 304 -7.32 6.28 -10.72
N ARG A 305 -6.42 6.94 -11.46
CA ARG A 305 -6.45 6.94 -12.93
C ARG A 305 -6.38 5.54 -13.53
N SER A 306 -5.53 4.68 -12.98
CA SER A 306 -5.38 3.31 -13.44
C SER A 306 -6.65 2.48 -13.22
N LEU A 307 -7.31 2.67 -12.07
CA LEU A 307 -8.59 2.03 -11.79
C LEU A 307 -9.74 2.60 -12.63
N GLU A 308 -9.74 3.91 -12.88
CA GLU A 308 -10.68 4.55 -13.79
C GLU A 308 -10.58 3.93 -15.18
N ALA A 309 -9.37 3.85 -15.73
CA ALA A 309 -9.13 3.23 -17.04
C ALA A 309 -9.62 1.78 -17.07
N LEU A 310 -9.37 1.00 -16.00
CA LEU A 310 -9.87 -0.36 -15.87
C LEU A 310 -11.40 -0.43 -15.84
N CYS A 311 -12.06 0.46 -15.09
CA CYS A 311 -13.52 0.50 -15.03
C CYS A 311 -14.13 0.88 -16.40
N LEU A 312 -13.55 1.85 -17.08
CA LEU A 312 -13.99 2.26 -18.42
C LEU A 312 -13.79 1.16 -19.46
N GLU A 313 -12.70 0.38 -19.40
CA GLU A 313 -12.49 -0.82 -20.21
C GLU A 313 -13.63 -1.82 -20.02
N LEU A 314 -14.03 -2.07 -18.77
CA LEU A 314 -15.09 -3.05 -18.43
C LEU A 314 -16.51 -2.56 -18.77
N LEU A 315 -16.69 -1.28 -18.98
CA LEU A 315 -17.97 -0.68 -19.36
C LEU A 315 -18.22 -0.68 -20.88
N ARG A 316 -17.17 -0.88 -21.67
CA ARG A 316 -17.26 -1.06 -23.13
C ARG A 316 -17.79 -2.47 -23.47
#